data_af6c250a3efcb782745c050f7256f9e2
#
_entry.id   af6c250a3efcb782745c050f7256f9e2
#
_cell.length_a   1.000
_cell.length_b   1.000
_cell.length_c   1.000
_cell.angle_alpha   90.00
_cell.angle_beta   90.00
_cell.angle_gamma   90.00
#
_symmetry.space_group_name_H-M   'P 1'
#
loop_
_entity.id
_entity.type
_entity.pdbx_description
1 polymer ?
#
loop_
_entity_poly.entity_id
_entity_poly.type
_entity_poly.pdbx_seq_one_letter_code
_entity_poly.pdbx_strand_id
1 'polypeptide(L)'
;MSYATILAEFIVKTNYEDIPSEVISVAKERLLDTIGAMIAGRAGWAYGDALIEAVKPLGAGCSRVLGPDSASRFPAARAAMLDATFAHAIELDDGHTFAGVHAGAVVVPTALVMGEELHASGKEVLAAIVLGYEAVYRMAVAQSPELIDHGFHPSATCDTVGAMAVTGKLMKLNAQQLANGLGMSALQAAGLMEATVTGQQSKCVMVGNAAFNGIACAYVARAGLEGCTSAFDGKTGLFQAMSKPIAAEDVLRDLGQVYSIGNTYNKFYPTCRHAQPAIEAALNLAEEHGIDPDQVDHIEVGTHRVAYELTGRILAPQTPGEAKFSIAYGIAAALEDRGVAVRHLTAPYYTDEKYLKVARKVTTRIDERVAAQYPKRRGAAVDIHMRNGQVFSADCYDLKGSPQNPVGFDELVKKFKTAATGLLNDSAIEKVLDLCGGFETADAKDLLLLLNW
;
A
#
# COMPACT_ATOMS: atom_id res chain seq x y z
N MET A 1 24.47 9.03 17.93
CA MET A 1 23.13 8.70 18.49
C MET A 1 22.58 7.53 17.67
N SER A 2 21.71 6.69 18.27
CA SER A 2 21.10 5.58 17.54
C SER A 2 20.02 6.07 16.54
N TYR A 3 19.71 5.25 15.54
CA TYR A 3 18.62 5.50 14.58
C TYR A 3 17.32 5.88 15.30
N ALA A 4 16.91 5.07 16.29
CA ALA A 4 15.68 5.31 17.06
C ALA A 4 15.69 6.66 17.78
N THR A 5 16.82 7.07 18.34
CA THR A 5 16.95 8.35 19.07
C THR A 5 16.80 9.55 18.12
N ILE A 6 17.50 9.54 16.99
CA ILE A 6 17.44 10.65 16.01
C ILE A 6 16.03 10.78 15.44
N LEU A 7 15.43 9.65 15.03
CA LEU A 7 14.08 9.65 14.49
C LEU A 7 13.03 10.11 15.51
N ALA A 8 13.16 9.66 16.78
CA ALA A 8 12.26 10.06 17.86
C ALA A 8 12.30 11.56 18.12
N GLU A 9 13.51 12.15 18.18
CA GLU A 9 13.65 13.60 18.38
C GLU A 9 13.02 14.40 17.25
N PHE A 10 13.19 13.95 16.00
CA PHE A 10 12.55 14.57 14.83
C PHE A 10 11.03 14.50 14.92
N ILE A 11 10.45 13.30 15.16
CA ILE A 11 9.01 13.10 15.25
C ILE A 11 8.39 13.98 16.35
N VAL A 12 9.02 14.04 17.52
CA VAL A 12 8.50 14.86 18.65
C VAL A 12 8.49 16.33 18.29
N LYS A 13 9.56 16.84 17.69
CA LYS A 13 9.74 18.27 17.38
C LYS A 13 8.88 18.74 16.21
N THR A 14 8.57 17.89 15.23
CA THR A 14 7.86 18.29 14.00
C THR A 14 6.36 18.31 14.21
N ASN A 15 5.72 19.47 14.13
CA ASN A 15 4.28 19.67 14.17
C ASN A 15 3.74 19.97 12.77
N TYR A 16 2.42 20.08 12.64
CA TYR A 16 1.76 20.38 11.36
C TYR A 16 2.32 21.65 10.70
N GLU A 17 2.54 22.70 11.48
CA GLU A 17 3.03 24.00 11.02
C GLU A 17 4.50 23.98 10.54
N ASP A 18 5.25 22.95 10.90
CA ASP A 18 6.65 22.77 10.49
C ASP A 18 6.77 21.99 9.16
N ILE A 19 5.65 21.42 8.66
CA ILE A 19 5.61 20.61 7.44
C ILE A 19 5.21 21.50 6.26
N PRO A 20 5.95 21.48 5.12
CA PRO A 20 5.59 22.24 3.93
C PRO A 20 4.18 21.94 3.42
N SER A 21 3.47 22.96 2.94
CA SER A 21 2.08 22.84 2.49
C SER A 21 1.88 21.84 1.35
N GLU A 22 2.86 21.72 0.46
CA GLU A 22 2.89 20.73 -0.62
C GLU A 22 2.97 19.29 -0.09
N VAL A 23 3.70 19.06 1.01
CA VAL A 23 3.78 17.76 1.67
C VAL A 23 2.45 17.40 2.35
N ILE A 24 1.80 18.40 2.98
CA ILE A 24 0.44 18.25 3.54
C ILE A 24 -0.57 17.90 2.44
N SER A 25 -0.45 18.53 1.27
CA SER A 25 -1.34 18.20 0.13
C SER A 25 -1.16 16.73 -0.30
N VAL A 26 0.08 16.25 -0.38
CA VAL A 26 0.34 14.83 -0.65
C VAL A 26 -0.22 13.94 0.47
N ALA A 27 -0.13 14.32 1.73
CA ALA A 27 -0.71 13.54 2.83
C ALA A 27 -2.24 13.39 2.70
N LYS A 28 -2.95 14.44 2.27
CA LYS A 28 -4.40 14.37 1.98
C LYS A 28 -4.72 13.45 0.81
N GLU A 29 -3.88 13.46 -0.23
CA GLU A 29 -3.99 12.52 -1.35
C GLU A 29 -3.81 11.06 -0.88
N ARG A 30 -2.81 10.79 -0.04
CA ARG A 30 -2.60 9.45 0.55
C ARG A 30 -3.76 9.03 1.43
N LEU A 31 -4.32 9.96 2.20
CA LEU A 31 -5.51 9.72 3.01
C LEU A 31 -6.68 9.25 2.15
N LEU A 32 -7.06 10.01 1.12
CA LEU A 32 -8.16 9.68 0.21
C LEU A 32 -7.91 8.36 -0.54
N ASP A 33 -6.71 8.18 -1.07
CA ASP A 33 -6.32 7.00 -1.83
C ASP A 33 -6.42 5.71 -1.00
N THR A 34 -5.90 5.76 0.23
CA THR A 34 -5.92 4.61 1.15
C THR A 34 -7.34 4.30 1.62
N ILE A 35 -8.18 5.31 1.92
CA ILE A 35 -9.59 5.08 2.28
C ILE A 35 -10.30 4.37 1.13
N GLY A 36 -10.09 4.79 -0.11
CA GLY A 36 -10.62 4.10 -1.28
C GLY A 36 -10.18 2.63 -1.36
N ALA A 37 -8.89 2.35 -1.07
CA ALA A 37 -8.37 0.99 -1.02
C ALA A 37 -8.99 0.17 0.13
N MET A 38 -9.19 0.78 1.32
CA MET A 38 -9.86 0.14 2.46
C MET A 38 -11.29 -0.26 2.13
N ILE A 39 -12.09 0.66 1.55
CA ILE A 39 -13.48 0.40 1.13
C ILE A 39 -13.53 -0.74 0.12
N ALA A 40 -12.74 -0.64 -0.94
CA ALA A 40 -12.70 -1.63 -1.99
C ALA A 40 -12.21 -3.01 -1.49
N GLY A 41 -11.22 -3.01 -0.57
CA GLY A 41 -10.72 -4.23 0.05
C GLY A 41 -11.73 -4.86 1.00
N ARG A 42 -12.39 -4.06 1.84
CA ARG A 42 -13.44 -4.57 2.76
C ARG A 42 -14.61 -5.20 2.00
N ALA A 43 -15.05 -4.58 0.91
CA ALA A 43 -16.17 -5.05 0.11
C ALA A 43 -15.78 -6.17 -0.89
N GLY A 44 -14.59 -6.09 -1.48
CA GLY A 44 -14.18 -6.99 -2.57
C GLY A 44 -13.35 -8.20 -2.13
N TRP A 45 -12.86 -8.24 -0.88
CA TRP A 45 -12.09 -9.37 -0.39
C TRP A 45 -12.96 -10.40 0.31
N ALA A 46 -12.99 -11.62 -0.22
CA ALA A 46 -13.91 -12.68 0.20
C ALA A 46 -13.78 -13.11 1.69
N TYR A 47 -12.68 -12.76 2.35
CA TYR A 47 -12.42 -13.15 3.75
C TYR A 47 -12.70 -12.01 4.75
N GLY A 48 -13.26 -10.87 4.31
CA GLY A 48 -13.47 -9.70 5.16
C GLY A 48 -14.33 -9.98 6.39
N ASP A 49 -15.50 -10.60 6.18
CA ASP A 49 -16.42 -10.97 7.27
C ASP A 49 -15.82 -12.05 8.18
N ALA A 50 -15.21 -13.07 7.59
CA ALA A 50 -14.58 -14.15 8.34
C ALA A 50 -13.45 -13.65 9.25
N LEU A 51 -12.67 -12.66 8.79
CA LEU A 51 -11.62 -12.05 9.60
C LEU A 51 -12.20 -11.27 10.79
N ILE A 52 -13.26 -10.48 10.56
CA ILE A 52 -13.95 -9.74 11.63
C ILE A 52 -14.46 -10.72 12.69
N GLU A 53 -15.17 -11.78 12.28
CA GLU A 53 -15.67 -12.79 13.22
C GLU A 53 -14.55 -13.49 14.00
N ALA A 54 -13.44 -13.82 13.32
CA ALA A 54 -12.28 -14.44 13.96
C ALA A 54 -11.61 -13.55 15.02
N VAL A 55 -11.69 -12.23 14.86
CA VAL A 55 -11.05 -11.25 15.77
C VAL A 55 -11.97 -10.84 16.93
N LYS A 56 -13.30 -10.94 16.81
CA LYS A 56 -14.28 -10.61 17.88
C LYS A 56 -13.94 -11.23 19.25
N PRO A 57 -13.59 -12.52 19.36
CA PRO A 57 -13.25 -13.13 20.65
C PRO A 57 -11.99 -12.57 21.33
N LEU A 58 -11.17 -11.81 20.60
CA LEU A 58 -9.90 -11.29 21.12
C LEU A 58 -10.06 -9.98 21.91
N GLY A 59 -11.28 -9.53 22.17
CA GLY A 59 -11.61 -8.43 23.04
C GLY A 59 -12.50 -7.36 22.38
N ALA A 60 -13.35 -6.75 23.20
CA ALA A 60 -14.16 -5.59 22.83
C ALA A 60 -13.42 -4.28 23.13
N GLY A 61 -13.77 -3.21 22.43
CA GLY A 61 -13.19 -1.87 22.58
C GLY A 61 -14.15 -0.77 22.16
N CYS A 62 -13.61 0.41 21.85
CA CYS A 62 -14.39 1.59 21.46
C CYS A 62 -14.16 2.02 20.00
N SER A 63 -13.06 1.57 19.39
CA SER A 63 -12.66 2.01 18.04
C SER A 63 -13.46 1.31 16.95
N ARG A 64 -13.76 2.07 15.89
CA ARG A 64 -14.49 1.61 14.71
C ARG A 64 -13.60 0.80 13.78
N VAL A 65 -14.24 -0.05 12.99
CA VAL A 65 -13.69 -0.68 11.80
C VAL A 65 -14.59 -0.29 10.63
N LEU A 66 -14.01 0.02 9.51
CA LEU A 66 -14.72 0.36 8.28
C LEU A 66 -15.58 -0.82 7.79
N GLY A 67 -16.80 -0.54 7.32
CA GLY A 67 -17.65 -1.55 6.67
C GLY A 67 -19.10 -1.57 7.08
N PRO A 68 -19.86 -2.62 6.71
CA PRO A 68 -21.31 -2.69 6.91
C PRO A 68 -21.74 -2.90 8.37
N ASP A 69 -20.85 -3.34 9.25
CA ASP A 69 -21.16 -3.56 10.67
C ASP A 69 -20.70 -2.37 11.53
N SER A 70 -21.52 -1.31 11.54
CA SER A 70 -21.26 -0.13 12.36
C SER A 70 -21.36 -0.40 13.89
N ALA A 71 -21.88 -1.56 14.31
CA ALA A 71 -22.02 -1.91 15.72
C ALA A 71 -20.75 -2.56 16.31
N SER A 72 -19.93 -3.21 15.50
CA SER A 72 -18.70 -3.85 15.97
C SER A 72 -17.67 -2.81 16.41
N ARG A 73 -17.16 -3.00 17.62
CA ARG A 73 -16.13 -2.16 18.23
C ARG A 73 -14.99 -3.02 18.73
N PHE A 74 -13.76 -2.57 18.51
CA PHE A 74 -12.55 -3.29 18.84
C PHE A 74 -11.59 -2.41 19.66
N PRO A 75 -10.63 -3.01 20.39
CA PRO A 75 -9.48 -2.25 20.85
C PRO A 75 -8.76 -1.59 19.67
N ALA A 76 -8.25 -0.37 19.83
CA ALA A 76 -7.67 0.42 18.74
C ALA A 76 -6.65 -0.36 17.90
N ALA A 77 -5.75 -1.11 18.52
CA ALA A 77 -4.78 -1.93 17.81
C ALA A 77 -5.43 -3.01 16.92
N ARG A 78 -6.58 -3.56 17.33
CA ARG A 78 -7.33 -4.54 16.52
C ARG A 78 -8.11 -3.89 15.39
N ALA A 79 -8.72 -2.73 15.65
CA ALA A 79 -9.40 -1.95 14.62
C ALA A 79 -8.41 -1.55 13.50
N ALA A 80 -7.26 -0.99 13.87
CA ALA A 80 -6.22 -0.62 12.91
C ALA A 80 -5.66 -1.83 12.13
N MET A 81 -5.51 -3.00 12.80
CA MET A 81 -5.12 -4.24 12.13
C MET A 81 -6.12 -4.65 11.05
N LEU A 82 -7.41 -4.59 11.34
CA LEU A 82 -8.47 -4.94 10.41
C LEU A 82 -8.48 -3.99 9.21
N ASP A 83 -8.50 -2.68 9.46
CA ASP A 83 -8.53 -1.67 8.42
C ASP A 83 -7.26 -1.68 7.55
N ALA A 84 -6.09 -1.90 8.14
CA ALA A 84 -4.84 -2.08 7.40
C ALA A 84 -4.84 -3.37 6.56
N THR A 85 -5.44 -4.44 7.05
CA THR A 85 -5.64 -5.67 6.26
C THR A 85 -6.51 -5.38 5.05
N PHE A 86 -7.62 -4.64 5.21
CA PHE A 86 -8.51 -4.29 4.10
C PHE A 86 -7.82 -3.39 3.10
N ALA A 87 -7.06 -2.38 3.55
CA ALA A 87 -6.29 -1.51 2.66
C ALA A 87 -5.37 -2.29 1.71
N HIS A 88 -4.73 -3.36 2.21
CA HIS A 88 -3.77 -4.17 1.44
C HIS A 88 -4.37 -5.39 0.71
N ALA A 89 -5.66 -5.74 0.98
CA ALA A 89 -6.25 -7.00 0.56
C ALA A 89 -6.34 -7.20 -0.96
N ILE A 90 -6.53 -6.13 -1.73
CA ILE A 90 -6.81 -6.20 -3.17
C ILE A 90 -5.75 -5.55 -4.06
N GLU A 91 -4.55 -5.26 -3.52
CA GLU A 91 -3.45 -4.66 -4.30
C GLU A 91 -3.82 -3.32 -4.97
N LEU A 92 -4.60 -2.46 -4.29
CA LEU A 92 -5.01 -1.13 -4.79
C LEU A 92 -4.41 0.02 -3.97
N ASP A 93 -3.73 -0.30 -2.89
CA ASP A 93 -2.99 0.61 -2.02
C ASP A 93 -1.72 1.18 -2.69
N ASP A 94 -1.23 2.28 -2.15
CA ASP A 94 -0.06 2.97 -2.62
C ASP A 94 1.26 2.18 -2.41
N GLY A 95 2.39 2.79 -2.75
CA GLY A 95 3.69 2.18 -2.40
C GLY A 95 4.90 2.96 -2.94
N HIS A 96 6.08 2.46 -2.59
CA HIS A 96 7.36 2.99 -3.01
C HIS A 96 8.03 2.06 -4.03
N THR A 97 8.36 2.58 -5.23
CA THR A 97 8.85 1.75 -6.35
C THR A 97 10.11 0.99 -6.00
N PHE A 98 11.13 1.66 -5.47
CA PHE A 98 12.43 1.06 -5.18
C PHE A 98 12.37 0.10 -3.97
N ALA A 99 11.69 0.52 -2.90
CA ALA A 99 11.67 -0.22 -1.65
C ALA A 99 10.61 -1.35 -1.60
N GLY A 100 9.62 -1.36 -2.50
CA GLY A 100 8.58 -2.39 -2.52
C GLY A 100 7.66 -2.40 -1.29
N VAL A 101 7.60 -1.29 -0.56
CA VAL A 101 6.81 -1.11 0.67
C VAL A 101 5.52 -0.34 0.37
N HIS A 102 4.47 -0.55 1.15
CA HIS A 102 3.12 -0.01 0.98
C HIS A 102 2.67 0.76 2.24
N ALA A 103 3.35 1.87 2.54
CA ALA A 103 3.20 2.59 3.81
C ALA A 103 1.76 3.02 4.12
N GLY A 104 1.01 3.49 3.11
CA GLY A 104 -0.37 3.94 3.29
C GLY A 104 -1.27 2.88 3.91
N ALA A 105 -1.08 1.62 3.52
CA ALA A 105 -1.89 0.51 4.02
C ALA A 105 -1.86 0.34 5.56
N VAL A 106 -0.83 0.82 6.22
CA VAL A 106 -0.66 0.72 7.68
C VAL A 106 -0.72 2.08 8.35
N VAL A 107 -0.01 3.07 7.81
CA VAL A 107 0.11 4.42 8.39
C VAL A 107 -1.25 5.12 8.47
N VAL A 108 -2.03 5.10 7.38
CA VAL A 108 -3.32 5.81 7.33
C VAL A 108 -4.38 5.19 8.25
N PRO A 109 -4.65 3.86 8.19
CA PRO A 109 -5.57 3.25 9.15
C PRO A 109 -5.15 3.46 10.61
N THR A 110 -3.86 3.34 10.91
CA THR A 110 -3.32 3.62 12.26
C THR A 110 -3.61 5.05 12.68
N ALA A 111 -3.38 6.03 11.79
CA ALA A 111 -3.59 7.45 12.09
C ALA A 111 -5.08 7.78 12.31
N LEU A 112 -5.99 7.18 11.51
CA LEU A 112 -7.43 7.39 11.64
C LEU A 112 -7.96 6.77 12.94
N VAL A 113 -7.63 5.51 13.21
CA VAL A 113 -8.11 4.81 14.42
C VAL A 113 -7.55 5.46 15.68
N MET A 114 -6.26 5.76 15.72
CA MET A 114 -5.66 6.43 16.88
C MET A 114 -6.08 7.90 17.00
N GLY A 115 -6.36 8.57 15.88
CA GLY A 115 -6.94 9.90 15.86
C GLY A 115 -8.33 9.93 16.49
N GLU A 116 -9.19 8.96 16.18
CA GLU A 116 -10.50 8.80 16.83
C GLU A 116 -10.34 8.50 18.33
N GLU A 117 -9.51 7.51 18.68
CA GLU A 117 -9.28 7.07 20.07
C GLU A 117 -8.77 8.18 20.99
N LEU A 118 -7.93 9.06 20.45
CA LEU A 118 -7.25 10.13 21.19
C LEU A 118 -7.89 11.51 20.98
N HIS A 119 -8.97 11.60 20.20
CA HIS A 119 -9.63 12.87 19.83
C HIS A 119 -8.65 13.88 19.21
N ALA A 120 -7.76 13.40 18.35
CA ALA A 120 -6.77 14.23 17.68
C ALA A 120 -7.39 15.05 16.56
N SER A 121 -6.95 16.30 16.41
CA SER A 121 -7.34 17.18 15.29
C SER A 121 -6.82 16.66 13.96
N GLY A 122 -7.46 17.04 12.85
CA GLY A 122 -7.01 16.67 11.51
C GLY A 122 -5.59 17.13 11.21
N LYS A 123 -5.14 18.27 11.76
CA LYS A 123 -3.73 18.69 11.69
C LYS A 123 -2.78 17.70 12.36
N GLU A 124 -3.10 17.24 13.56
CA GLU A 124 -2.28 16.24 14.27
C GLU A 124 -2.24 14.91 13.51
N VAL A 125 -3.37 14.49 12.94
CA VAL A 125 -3.47 13.26 12.13
C VAL A 125 -2.65 13.38 10.85
N LEU A 126 -2.75 14.48 10.10
CA LEU A 126 -1.96 14.71 8.88
C LEU A 126 -0.45 14.74 9.18
N ALA A 127 -0.04 15.43 10.25
CA ALA A 127 1.36 15.42 10.68
C ALA A 127 1.84 13.99 11.03
N ALA A 128 1.01 13.22 11.74
CA ALA A 128 1.34 11.84 12.09
C ALA A 128 1.45 10.94 10.83
N ILE A 129 0.58 11.13 9.83
CA ILE A 129 0.69 10.43 8.54
C ILE A 129 2.03 10.73 7.87
N VAL A 130 2.41 12.00 7.71
CA VAL A 130 3.70 12.39 7.10
C VAL A 130 4.86 11.74 7.84
N LEU A 131 4.89 11.83 9.15
CA LEU A 131 5.96 11.28 9.99
C LEU A 131 6.01 9.74 9.97
N GLY A 132 4.85 9.09 9.84
CA GLY A 132 4.75 7.65 9.62
C GLY A 132 5.39 7.22 8.29
N TYR A 133 5.11 7.93 7.19
CA TYR A 133 5.74 7.68 5.89
C TYR A 133 7.25 7.90 5.94
N GLU A 134 7.73 8.95 6.64
CA GLU A 134 9.16 9.17 6.85
C GLU A 134 9.83 7.97 7.54
N ALA A 135 9.23 7.49 8.63
CA ALA A 135 9.76 6.35 9.38
C ALA A 135 9.83 5.08 8.50
N VAL A 136 8.79 4.82 7.70
CA VAL A 136 8.71 3.65 6.84
C VAL A 136 9.68 3.75 5.65
N TYR A 137 9.59 4.82 4.88
CA TYR A 137 10.30 4.89 3.59
C TYR A 137 11.81 5.03 3.74
N ARG A 138 12.28 5.82 4.71
CA ARG A 138 13.72 5.92 4.97
C ARG A 138 14.32 4.57 5.33
N MET A 139 13.66 3.84 6.24
CA MET A 139 14.09 2.52 6.65
C MET A 139 14.02 1.51 5.50
N ALA A 140 12.93 1.49 4.73
CA ALA A 140 12.73 0.54 3.64
C ALA A 140 13.71 0.79 2.47
N VAL A 141 13.93 2.05 2.10
CA VAL A 141 14.89 2.41 1.04
C VAL A 141 16.32 2.02 1.41
N ALA A 142 16.71 2.28 2.66
CA ALA A 142 18.06 1.96 3.14
C ALA A 142 18.35 0.45 3.12
N GLN A 143 17.33 -0.39 3.35
CA GLN A 143 17.45 -1.84 3.37
C GLN A 143 17.25 -2.50 2.00
N SER A 144 16.82 -1.76 1.00
CA SER A 144 16.55 -2.32 -0.33
C SER A 144 17.82 -2.40 -1.19
N PRO A 145 17.96 -3.46 -2.02
CA PRO A 145 17.00 -4.56 -2.21
C PRO A 145 17.15 -5.73 -1.22
N GLU A 146 18.18 -5.73 -0.37
CA GLU A 146 18.62 -6.88 0.43
C GLU A 146 17.52 -7.42 1.36
N LEU A 147 16.64 -6.54 1.89
CA LEU A 147 15.51 -6.95 2.73
C LEU A 147 14.61 -7.98 2.02
N ILE A 148 14.29 -7.70 0.75
CA ILE A 148 13.48 -8.60 -0.09
C ILE A 148 14.28 -9.84 -0.48
N ASP A 149 15.55 -9.68 -0.84
CA ASP A 149 16.42 -10.77 -1.26
C ASP A 149 16.66 -11.80 -0.12
N HIS A 150 16.63 -11.33 1.13
CA HIS A 150 16.67 -12.19 2.31
C HIS A 150 15.31 -12.80 2.68
N GLY A 151 14.26 -12.54 1.89
CA GLY A 151 12.93 -13.13 2.07
C GLY A 151 12.00 -12.41 3.04
N PHE A 152 12.31 -11.18 3.43
CA PHE A 152 11.44 -10.38 4.29
C PHE A 152 10.50 -9.49 3.48
N HIS A 153 9.25 -9.36 3.95
CA HIS A 153 8.24 -8.51 3.33
C HIS A 153 8.35 -7.07 3.87
N PRO A 154 8.69 -6.06 3.03
CA PRO A 154 8.94 -4.70 3.51
C PRO A 154 7.78 -4.08 4.29
N SER A 155 6.52 -4.23 3.81
CA SER A 155 5.36 -3.64 4.51
C SER A 155 5.08 -4.31 5.86
N ALA A 156 5.34 -5.60 6.00
CA ALA A 156 5.13 -6.26 7.29
C ALA A 156 6.23 -5.92 8.31
N THR A 157 7.44 -5.60 7.84
CA THR A 157 8.57 -5.22 8.70
C THR A 157 8.63 -3.72 8.96
N CYS A 158 8.78 -2.90 7.91
CA CYS A 158 9.00 -1.45 8.06
C CYS A 158 7.76 -0.72 8.57
N ASP A 159 6.55 -1.14 8.17
CA ASP A 159 5.33 -0.45 8.55
C ASP A 159 4.99 -0.65 10.05
N THR A 160 5.56 -1.66 10.72
CA THR A 160 5.48 -1.78 12.18
C THR A 160 6.10 -0.56 12.87
N VAL A 161 7.23 -0.07 12.33
CA VAL A 161 7.90 1.14 12.80
C VAL A 161 7.10 2.39 12.47
N GLY A 162 6.48 2.43 11.28
CA GLY A 162 5.56 3.50 10.88
C GLY A 162 4.35 3.62 11.79
N ALA A 163 3.70 2.50 12.11
CA ALA A 163 2.56 2.48 13.05
C ALA A 163 2.96 2.93 14.46
N MET A 164 4.16 2.56 14.93
CA MET A 164 4.72 3.07 16.18
C MET A 164 4.94 4.58 16.13
N ALA A 165 5.53 5.10 15.06
CA ALA A 165 5.80 6.52 14.87
C ALA A 165 4.50 7.35 14.90
N VAL A 166 3.48 6.92 14.14
CA VAL A 166 2.14 7.52 14.11
C VAL A 166 1.51 7.54 15.50
N THR A 167 1.46 6.38 16.15
CA THR A 167 0.81 6.24 17.44
C THR A 167 1.52 7.03 18.52
N GLY A 168 2.85 6.99 18.54
CA GLY A 168 3.67 7.74 19.50
C GLY A 168 3.55 9.25 19.32
N LYS A 169 3.44 9.74 18.08
CA LYS A 169 3.16 11.17 17.79
C LYS A 169 1.80 11.59 18.33
N LEU A 170 0.74 10.85 18.01
CA LEU A 170 -0.62 11.15 18.46
C LEU A 170 -0.79 11.04 19.98
N MET A 171 -0.11 10.09 20.62
CA MET A 171 -0.06 9.95 22.09
C MET A 171 0.78 11.03 22.77
N LYS A 172 1.47 11.91 22.02
CA LYS A 172 2.36 12.94 22.53
C LYS A 172 3.46 12.38 23.44
N LEU A 173 4.03 11.22 23.04
CA LEU A 173 5.16 10.64 23.76
C LEU A 173 6.36 11.58 23.74
N ASN A 174 7.10 11.64 24.84
CA ASN A 174 8.38 12.37 24.84
C ASN A 174 9.44 11.61 24.03
N ALA A 175 10.57 12.26 23.72
CA ALA A 175 11.61 11.70 22.85
C ALA A 175 12.17 10.35 23.39
N GLN A 176 12.32 10.21 24.69
CA GLN A 176 12.81 8.97 25.30
C GLN A 176 11.78 7.83 25.17
N GLN A 177 10.50 8.11 25.48
CA GLN A 177 9.42 7.13 25.31
C GLN A 177 9.28 6.72 23.84
N LEU A 178 9.35 7.69 22.92
CA LEU A 178 9.24 7.40 21.49
C LEU A 178 10.44 6.58 21.01
N ALA A 179 11.67 6.90 21.42
CA ALA A 179 12.86 6.10 21.08
C ALA A 179 12.78 4.67 21.62
N ASN A 180 12.28 4.48 22.85
CA ASN A 180 12.04 3.18 23.43
C ASN A 180 11.00 2.38 22.62
N GLY A 181 9.88 3.03 22.26
CA GLY A 181 8.82 2.41 21.44
C GLY A 181 9.30 2.02 20.03
N LEU A 182 10.06 2.89 19.37
CA LEU A 182 10.68 2.58 18.08
C LEU A 182 11.62 1.38 18.20
N GLY A 183 12.46 1.33 19.22
CA GLY A 183 13.31 0.16 19.50
C GLY A 183 12.52 -1.12 19.71
N MET A 184 11.41 -1.06 20.47
CA MET A 184 10.50 -2.21 20.66
C MET A 184 9.85 -2.64 19.33
N SER A 185 9.42 -1.69 18.49
CA SER A 185 8.79 -1.99 17.21
C SER A 185 9.75 -2.70 16.24
N ALA A 186 11.04 -2.35 16.26
CA ALA A 186 12.06 -3.07 15.50
C ALA A 186 12.17 -4.55 15.93
N LEU A 187 12.02 -4.85 17.21
CA LEU A 187 12.02 -6.24 17.73
C LEU A 187 10.74 -7.03 17.37
N GLN A 188 9.65 -6.34 17.00
CA GLN A 188 8.37 -6.94 16.58
C GLN A 188 8.20 -6.91 15.06
N ALA A 189 9.13 -6.33 14.31
CA ALA A 189 9.11 -6.29 12.86
C ALA A 189 9.25 -7.70 12.28
N ALA A 190 8.22 -8.20 11.62
CA ALA A 190 8.18 -9.56 11.09
C ALA A 190 7.31 -9.67 9.85
N GLY A 191 7.66 -10.59 8.97
CA GLY A 191 6.87 -10.91 7.78
C GLY A 191 7.76 -11.49 6.68
N LEU A 192 7.23 -12.48 5.97
CA LEU A 192 7.98 -13.22 4.94
C LEU A 192 7.40 -13.01 3.55
N MET A 193 8.28 -12.98 2.56
CA MET A 193 7.89 -12.90 1.14
C MET A 193 7.17 -14.16 0.65
N GLU A 194 7.22 -15.28 1.37
CA GLU A 194 6.61 -16.55 0.96
C GLU A 194 5.12 -16.43 0.65
N ALA A 195 4.37 -15.64 1.45
CA ALA A 195 2.96 -15.38 1.18
C ALA A 195 2.71 -14.62 -0.14
N THR A 196 3.67 -13.80 -0.58
CA THR A 196 3.63 -13.09 -1.87
C THR A 196 3.98 -14.01 -3.02
N VAL A 197 5.04 -14.80 -2.86
CA VAL A 197 5.53 -15.74 -3.88
C VAL A 197 4.50 -16.83 -4.18
N THR A 198 3.81 -17.31 -3.14
CA THR A 198 2.78 -18.36 -3.27
C THR A 198 1.37 -17.80 -3.53
N GLY A 199 1.20 -16.47 -3.62
CA GLY A 199 -0.10 -15.83 -3.91
C GLY A 199 -1.14 -15.97 -2.79
N GLN A 200 -0.70 -16.21 -1.54
CA GLN A 200 -1.59 -16.48 -0.41
C GLN A 200 -2.31 -15.23 0.09
N GLN A 201 -3.58 -15.40 0.47
CA GLN A 201 -4.42 -14.31 1.00
C GLN A 201 -3.96 -13.83 2.38
N SER A 202 -3.19 -14.61 3.12
CA SER A 202 -2.58 -14.23 4.40
C SER A 202 -1.58 -13.06 4.31
N LYS A 203 -1.11 -12.69 3.11
CA LYS A 203 -0.24 -11.54 2.87
C LYS A 203 -0.81 -10.27 3.50
N CYS A 204 -2.08 -9.94 3.26
CA CYS A 204 -2.68 -8.71 3.79
C CYS A 204 -2.85 -8.73 5.32
N VAL A 205 -3.13 -9.89 5.91
CA VAL A 205 -3.22 -10.03 7.37
C VAL A 205 -1.86 -9.80 8.03
N MET A 206 -0.78 -10.27 7.41
CA MET A 206 0.58 -10.03 7.87
C MET A 206 0.90 -8.53 7.90
N VAL A 207 0.48 -7.78 6.88
CA VAL A 207 0.61 -6.31 6.83
C VAL A 207 -0.27 -5.65 7.89
N GLY A 208 -1.52 -6.11 8.08
CA GLY A 208 -2.38 -5.62 9.16
C GLY A 208 -1.76 -5.80 10.56
N ASN A 209 -1.05 -6.90 10.80
CA ASN A 209 -0.35 -7.11 12.07
C ASN A 209 0.75 -6.08 12.35
N ALA A 210 1.32 -5.44 11.35
CA ALA A 210 2.26 -4.34 11.55
C ALA A 210 1.59 -3.16 12.28
N ALA A 211 0.34 -2.80 11.94
CA ALA A 211 -0.43 -1.79 12.67
C ALA A 211 -0.64 -2.19 14.13
N PHE A 212 -1.07 -3.44 14.38
CA PHE A 212 -1.27 -3.94 15.74
C PHE A 212 0.00 -3.84 16.57
N ASN A 213 1.12 -4.35 16.07
CA ASN A 213 2.39 -4.40 16.79
C ASN A 213 2.92 -3.00 17.08
N GLY A 214 2.87 -2.06 16.11
CA GLY A 214 3.31 -0.69 16.30
C GLY A 214 2.50 0.05 17.37
N ILE A 215 1.16 -0.08 17.37
CA ILE A 215 0.29 0.49 18.39
C ILE A 215 0.59 -0.11 19.77
N ALA A 216 0.72 -1.44 19.86
CA ALA A 216 1.03 -2.11 21.12
C ALA A 216 2.36 -1.62 21.72
N CYS A 217 3.40 -1.45 20.90
CA CYS A 217 4.69 -0.90 21.32
C CYS A 217 4.55 0.53 21.89
N ALA A 218 3.70 1.37 21.29
CA ALA A 218 3.46 2.73 21.79
C ALA A 218 2.79 2.74 23.17
N TYR A 219 1.82 1.88 23.42
CA TYR A 219 1.20 1.75 24.75
C TYR A 219 2.20 1.30 25.80
N VAL A 220 3.05 0.34 25.47
CA VAL A 220 4.09 -0.18 26.39
C VAL A 220 5.14 0.90 26.68
N ALA A 221 5.57 1.65 25.65
CA ALA A 221 6.50 2.76 25.84
C ALA A 221 5.89 3.90 26.67
N ARG A 222 4.61 4.21 26.50
CA ARG A 222 3.87 5.19 27.30
C ARG A 222 3.83 4.79 28.79
N ALA A 223 3.73 3.49 29.07
CA ALA A 223 3.75 2.96 30.42
C ALA A 223 5.15 3.06 31.09
N GLY A 224 6.18 3.48 30.35
CA GLY A 224 7.54 3.70 30.88
C GLY A 224 8.49 2.51 30.73
N LEU A 225 8.11 1.47 29.98
CA LEU A 225 9.04 0.37 29.72
C LEU A 225 10.20 0.83 28.85
N GLU A 226 11.43 0.47 29.26
CA GLU A 226 12.64 0.74 28.50
C GLU A 226 12.70 -0.14 27.25
N GLY A 227 13.04 0.47 26.13
CA GLY A 227 13.24 -0.19 24.84
C GLY A 227 14.70 -0.21 24.41
N CYS A 228 15.04 -1.15 23.55
CA CYS A 228 16.39 -1.23 22.98
C CYS A 228 16.56 -0.16 21.87
N THR A 229 17.06 1.02 22.19
CA THR A 229 17.25 2.10 21.22
C THR A 229 18.26 1.77 20.12
N SER A 230 19.14 0.77 20.32
CA SER A 230 20.06 0.23 19.31
C SER A 230 19.47 -0.95 18.49
N ALA A 231 18.17 -1.21 18.61
CA ALA A 231 17.53 -2.34 17.92
C ALA A 231 17.58 -2.24 16.38
N PHE A 232 17.82 -1.06 15.81
CA PHE A 232 18.00 -0.90 14.37
C PHE A 232 19.44 -1.11 13.92
N ASP A 233 20.36 -0.34 14.47
CA ASP A 233 21.75 -0.14 14.03
C ASP A 233 22.80 -0.83 14.92
N GLY A 234 22.39 -1.55 15.94
CA GLY A 234 23.24 -2.37 16.78
C GLY A 234 23.81 -3.60 16.07
N LYS A 235 24.82 -4.21 16.63
CA LYS A 235 25.53 -5.38 16.08
C LYS A 235 24.59 -6.56 15.72
N THR A 236 23.49 -6.72 16.44
CA THR A 236 22.43 -7.72 16.19
C THR A 236 21.10 -7.04 15.92
N GLY A 237 21.14 -5.77 15.49
CA GLY A 237 19.96 -4.97 15.16
C GLY A 237 19.32 -5.38 13.85
N LEU A 238 18.15 -4.82 13.61
CA LEU A 238 17.27 -5.14 12.49
C LEU A 238 17.98 -4.98 11.13
N PHE A 239 18.74 -3.90 10.93
CA PHE A 239 19.45 -3.67 9.67
C PHE A 239 20.45 -4.80 9.38
N GLN A 240 21.29 -5.12 10.37
CA GLN A 240 22.26 -6.22 10.21
C GLN A 240 21.58 -7.57 10.03
N ALA A 241 20.48 -7.82 10.74
CA ALA A 241 19.82 -9.13 10.73
C ALA A 241 19.00 -9.38 9.45
N MET A 242 18.33 -8.35 8.92
CA MET A 242 17.38 -8.49 7.80
C MET A 242 17.94 -8.01 6.46
N SER A 243 19.00 -7.19 6.45
CA SER A 243 19.57 -6.67 5.20
C SER A 243 21.11 -6.58 5.26
N LYS A 244 21.64 -5.43 5.63
CA LYS A 244 23.07 -5.12 5.70
C LYS A 244 23.35 -4.14 6.82
N PRO A 245 24.63 -3.95 7.25
CA PRO A 245 25.00 -2.85 8.13
C PRO A 245 24.64 -1.50 7.51
N ILE A 246 23.92 -0.68 8.26
CA ILE A 246 23.48 0.66 7.82
C ILE A 246 23.75 1.64 8.93
N ALA A 247 24.43 2.75 8.61
CA ALA A 247 24.66 3.84 9.55
C ALA A 247 23.42 4.75 9.65
N ALA A 248 23.01 5.09 10.86
CA ALA A 248 21.85 5.95 11.09
C ALA A 248 21.97 7.30 10.38
N GLU A 249 23.16 7.89 10.37
CA GLU A 249 23.46 9.18 9.73
C GLU A 249 23.23 9.14 8.21
N ASP A 250 23.45 8.01 7.56
CA ASP A 250 23.23 7.89 6.12
C ASP A 250 21.75 7.87 5.76
N VAL A 251 20.93 7.25 6.61
CA VAL A 251 19.47 7.16 6.42
C VAL A 251 18.76 8.46 6.76
N LEU A 252 19.26 9.17 7.77
CA LEU A 252 18.57 10.32 8.38
C LEU A 252 19.22 11.68 8.05
N ARG A 253 20.15 11.73 7.09
CA ARG A 253 20.98 12.91 6.77
C ARG A 253 20.17 14.15 6.44
N ASP A 254 19.11 14.03 5.64
CA ASP A 254 18.25 15.11 5.14
C ASP A 254 16.86 15.13 5.80
N LEU A 255 16.78 14.56 7.01
CA LEU A 255 15.54 14.48 7.78
C LEU A 255 14.99 15.88 8.08
N GLY A 256 13.72 16.13 7.72
CA GLY A 256 13.08 17.44 7.83
C GLY A 256 13.39 18.43 6.69
N GLN A 257 14.28 18.07 5.75
CA GLN A 257 14.55 18.86 4.54
C GLN A 257 13.87 18.25 3.30
N VAL A 258 13.89 16.93 3.20
CA VAL A 258 13.24 16.16 2.15
C VAL A 258 12.24 15.21 2.79
N TYR A 259 11.00 15.24 2.32
CA TYR A 259 9.92 14.37 2.81
C TYR A 259 9.66 13.23 1.83
N SER A 260 9.83 12.01 2.31
CA SER A 260 9.79 10.78 1.51
C SER A 260 8.41 10.44 0.95
N ILE A 261 7.33 10.95 1.57
CA ILE A 261 5.95 10.72 1.14
C ILE A 261 5.71 11.14 -0.32
N GLY A 262 6.46 12.12 -0.85
CA GLY A 262 6.41 12.53 -2.25
C GLY A 262 6.87 11.46 -3.24
N ASN A 263 7.60 10.44 -2.78
CA ASN A 263 8.06 9.32 -3.62
C ASN A 263 7.05 8.17 -3.72
N THR A 264 5.81 8.40 -3.32
CA THR A 264 4.73 7.42 -3.34
C THR A 264 4.07 7.34 -4.71
N TYR A 265 3.86 6.12 -5.22
CA TYR A 265 2.99 5.88 -6.36
C TYR A 265 1.56 5.49 -5.93
N ASN A 266 0.56 5.79 -6.76
CA ASN A 266 -0.79 5.27 -6.65
C ASN A 266 -0.99 4.08 -7.59
N LYS A 267 -1.81 3.11 -7.19
CA LYS A 267 -2.27 2.03 -8.09
C LYS A 267 -3.67 2.36 -8.61
N PHE A 268 -3.85 2.23 -9.93
CA PHE A 268 -5.16 2.38 -10.59
C PHE A 268 -5.76 1.03 -11.00
N TYR A 269 -4.98 -0.03 -10.92
CA TYR A 269 -5.41 -1.40 -11.20
C TYR A 269 -5.20 -2.26 -9.95
N PRO A 270 -6.19 -3.08 -9.53
CA PRO A 270 -6.08 -3.94 -8.34
C PRO A 270 -5.21 -5.18 -8.64
N THR A 271 -3.94 -4.94 -8.97
CA THR A 271 -2.97 -5.96 -9.36
C THR A 271 -1.59 -5.68 -8.76
N CYS A 272 -0.76 -6.70 -8.72
CA CYS A 272 0.64 -6.53 -8.35
C CYS A 272 1.30 -5.44 -9.21
N ARG A 273 2.06 -4.53 -8.57
CA ARG A 273 2.74 -3.42 -9.29
C ARG A 273 3.63 -3.91 -10.44
N HIS A 274 4.18 -5.12 -10.34
CA HIS A 274 5.01 -5.69 -11.41
C HIS A 274 4.23 -6.07 -12.67
N ALA A 275 2.91 -6.30 -12.57
CA ALA A 275 2.07 -6.57 -13.74
C ALA A 275 1.56 -5.30 -14.42
N GLN A 276 1.44 -4.21 -13.67
CA GLN A 276 0.78 -2.98 -14.13
C GLN A 276 1.39 -2.34 -15.37
N PRO A 277 2.73 -2.31 -15.59
CA PRO A 277 3.28 -1.73 -16.82
C PRO A 277 2.79 -2.40 -18.10
N ALA A 278 2.70 -3.72 -18.09
CA ALA A 278 2.19 -4.47 -19.23
C ALA A 278 0.68 -4.24 -19.44
N ILE A 279 -0.08 -4.15 -18.34
CA ILE A 279 -1.52 -3.86 -18.38
C ILE A 279 -1.77 -2.46 -18.93
N GLU A 280 -1.04 -1.45 -18.46
CA GLU A 280 -1.20 -0.06 -18.90
C GLU A 280 -0.78 0.12 -20.36
N ALA A 281 0.31 -0.51 -20.79
CA ALA A 281 0.74 -0.50 -22.19
C ALA A 281 -0.35 -1.12 -23.11
N ALA A 282 -0.90 -2.27 -22.73
CA ALA A 282 -1.96 -2.92 -23.49
C ALA A 282 -3.26 -2.09 -23.52
N LEU A 283 -3.62 -1.45 -22.40
CA LEU A 283 -4.80 -0.59 -22.32
C LEU A 283 -4.65 0.64 -23.24
N ASN A 284 -3.50 1.31 -23.19
CA ASN A 284 -3.21 2.47 -24.04
C ASN A 284 -3.28 2.10 -25.54
N LEU A 285 -2.68 0.98 -25.92
CA LEU A 285 -2.78 0.48 -27.31
C LEU A 285 -4.22 0.17 -27.71
N ALA A 286 -4.98 -0.41 -26.80
CA ALA A 286 -6.39 -0.75 -27.05
C ALA A 286 -7.27 0.48 -27.24
N GLU A 287 -7.00 1.54 -26.48
CA GLU A 287 -7.72 2.82 -26.59
C GLU A 287 -7.31 3.59 -27.85
N GLU A 288 -6.01 3.70 -28.14
CA GLU A 288 -5.47 4.43 -29.28
C GLU A 288 -5.88 3.84 -30.62
N HIS A 289 -5.85 2.51 -30.72
CA HIS A 289 -6.06 1.80 -31.99
C HIS A 289 -7.40 1.08 -32.10
N GLY A 290 -8.26 1.16 -31.09
CA GLY A 290 -9.57 0.48 -31.10
C GLY A 290 -9.45 -1.04 -31.23
N ILE A 291 -8.46 -1.65 -30.57
CA ILE A 291 -8.15 -3.08 -30.71
C ILE A 291 -9.36 -3.92 -30.32
N ASP A 292 -9.81 -4.78 -31.26
CA ASP A 292 -10.80 -5.82 -31.02
C ASP A 292 -10.08 -7.09 -30.51
N PRO A 293 -10.34 -7.57 -29.27
CA PRO A 293 -9.69 -8.75 -28.70
C PRO A 293 -9.87 -10.04 -29.54
N ASP A 294 -10.98 -10.14 -30.29
CA ASP A 294 -11.24 -11.29 -31.15
C ASP A 294 -10.31 -11.29 -32.39
N GLN A 295 -9.79 -10.14 -32.81
CA GLN A 295 -8.87 -10.01 -33.94
C GLN A 295 -7.40 -10.13 -33.51
N VAL A 296 -7.11 -10.23 -32.22
CA VAL A 296 -5.75 -10.48 -31.71
C VAL A 296 -5.33 -11.91 -32.04
N ASP A 297 -4.17 -12.06 -32.67
CA ASP A 297 -3.52 -13.36 -32.90
C ASP A 297 -2.75 -13.80 -31.65
N HIS A 298 -1.73 -13.05 -31.28
CA HIS A 298 -0.97 -13.28 -30.05
C HIS A 298 -0.41 -11.96 -29.46
N ILE A 299 0.08 -12.01 -28.23
CA ILE A 299 0.64 -10.86 -27.50
C ILE A 299 1.97 -11.26 -26.91
N GLU A 300 3.02 -10.48 -27.18
CA GLU A 300 4.33 -10.64 -26.55
C GLU A 300 4.55 -9.58 -25.49
N VAL A 301 5.05 -10.01 -24.32
CA VAL A 301 5.35 -9.13 -23.19
C VAL A 301 6.80 -9.33 -22.76
N GLY A 302 7.61 -8.29 -22.93
CA GLY A 302 8.95 -8.21 -22.39
C GLY A 302 8.95 -7.51 -21.03
N THR A 303 9.56 -8.12 -20.01
CA THR A 303 9.64 -7.52 -18.68
C THR A 303 10.95 -7.91 -17.97
N HIS A 304 11.16 -7.42 -16.73
CA HIS A 304 12.32 -7.79 -15.92
C HIS A 304 12.09 -9.09 -15.13
N ARG A 305 13.19 -9.73 -14.67
CA ARG A 305 13.17 -11.04 -14.00
C ARG A 305 12.14 -11.14 -12.88
N VAL A 306 12.12 -10.21 -11.94
CA VAL A 306 11.21 -10.26 -10.78
C VAL A 306 9.74 -10.21 -11.22
N ALA A 307 9.39 -9.37 -12.20
CA ALA A 307 8.04 -9.32 -12.76
C ALA A 307 7.67 -10.64 -13.44
N TYR A 308 8.58 -11.22 -14.22
CA TYR A 308 8.37 -12.51 -14.86
C TYR A 308 8.11 -13.63 -13.84
N GLU A 309 8.93 -13.71 -12.80
CA GLU A 309 8.81 -14.74 -11.77
C GLU A 309 7.53 -14.62 -10.94
N LEU A 310 7.15 -13.41 -10.56
CA LEU A 310 5.96 -13.15 -9.73
C LEU A 310 4.65 -13.14 -10.54
N THR A 311 4.66 -12.66 -11.78
CA THR A 311 3.41 -12.33 -12.49
C THR A 311 3.33 -12.82 -13.93
N GLY A 312 4.43 -13.31 -14.51
CA GLY A 312 4.50 -13.68 -15.92
C GLY A 312 4.10 -15.11 -16.26
N ARG A 313 3.90 -15.98 -15.27
CA ARG A 313 3.70 -17.43 -15.48
C ARG A 313 2.24 -17.88 -15.39
N ILE A 314 1.36 -17.06 -14.87
CA ILE A 314 -0.05 -17.40 -14.63
C ILE A 314 -0.87 -16.97 -15.84
N LEU A 315 -1.30 -17.92 -16.66
CA LEU A 315 -2.15 -17.68 -17.85
C LEU A 315 -3.65 -17.82 -17.56
N ALA A 316 -4.01 -18.71 -16.65
CA ALA A 316 -5.40 -19.00 -16.30
C ALA A 316 -5.52 -19.07 -14.77
N PRO A 317 -5.80 -17.94 -14.10
CA PRO A 317 -5.90 -17.88 -12.66
C PRO A 317 -7.05 -18.76 -12.15
N GLN A 318 -6.82 -19.46 -11.04
CA GLN A 318 -7.79 -20.31 -10.35
C GLN A 318 -8.26 -19.70 -9.02
N THR A 319 -7.58 -18.64 -8.58
CA THR A 319 -7.85 -17.98 -7.30
C THR A 319 -7.78 -16.46 -7.46
N PRO A 320 -8.42 -15.68 -6.54
CA PRO A 320 -8.27 -14.23 -6.51
C PRO A 320 -6.80 -13.79 -6.37
N GLY A 321 -5.98 -14.57 -5.67
CA GLY A 321 -4.54 -14.33 -5.53
C GLY A 321 -3.84 -14.41 -6.88
N GLU A 322 -4.04 -15.47 -7.63
CA GLU A 322 -3.47 -15.65 -8.97
C GLU A 322 -3.94 -14.57 -9.93
N ALA A 323 -5.23 -14.15 -9.86
CA ALA A 323 -5.76 -13.08 -10.70
C ALA A 323 -5.03 -11.74 -10.48
N LYS A 324 -4.71 -11.39 -9.24
CA LYS A 324 -3.92 -10.19 -8.89
C LYS A 324 -2.47 -10.24 -9.40
N PHE A 325 -1.93 -11.44 -9.60
CA PHE A 325 -0.53 -11.67 -9.96
C PHE A 325 -0.36 -12.23 -11.38
N SER A 326 -1.34 -12.04 -12.28
CA SER A 326 -1.26 -12.47 -13.68
C SER A 326 -1.17 -11.29 -14.64
N ILE A 327 -0.03 -11.13 -15.33
CA ILE A 327 0.11 -10.21 -16.47
C ILE A 327 -0.89 -10.59 -17.56
N ALA A 328 -0.97 -11.86 -17.92
CA ALA A 328 -1.81 -12.34 -19.02
C ALA A 328 -3.29 -12.05 -18.78
N TYR A 329 -3.79 -12.35 -17.58
CA TYR A 329 -5.17 -12.07 -17.23
C TYR A 329 -5.46 -10.57 -17.12
N GLY A 330 -4.52 -9.79 -16.54
CA GLY A 330 -4.66 -8.34 -16.47
C GLY A 330 -4.73 -7.68 -17.85
N ILE A 331 -3.92 -8.12 -18.82
CA ILE A 331 -4.00 -7.68 -20.22
C ILE A 331 -5.34 -8.10 -20.85
N ALA A 332 -5.80 -9.32 -20.60
CA ALA A 332 -7.10 -9.77 -21.11
C ALA A 332 -8.25 -8.90 -20.61
N ALA A 333 -8.27 -8.57 -19.31
CA ALA A 333 -9.27 -7.66 -18.74
C ALA A 333 -9.16 -6.24 -19.34
N ALA A 334 -7.94 -5.74 -19.52
CA ALA A 334 -7.70 -4.42 -20.14
C ALA A 334 -8.23 -4.36 -21.58
N LEU A 335 -8.03 -5.41 -22.37
CA LEU A 335 -8.52 -5.46 -23.76
C LEU A 335 -10.03 -5.64 -23.84
N GLU A 336 -10.60 -6.53 -23.04
CA GLU A 336 -12.03 -6.89 -23.09
C GLU A 336 -12.94 -5.82 -22.48
N ASP A 337 -12.53 -5.22 -21.34
CA ASP A 337 -13.37 -4.30 -20.57
C ASP A 337 -12.82 -2.85 -20.55
N ARG A 338 -11.75 -2.57 -21.28
CA ARG A 338 -11.05 -1.27 -21.28
C ARG A 338 -10.66 -0.83 -19.87
N GLY A 339 -10.25 -1.78 -19.04
CA GLY A 339 -9.80 -1.53 -17.67
C GLY A 339 -9.73 -2.79 -16.82
N VAL A 340 -9.06 -2.67 -15.68
CA VAL A 340 -8.99 -3.72 -14.67
C VAL A 340 -9.59 -3.20 -13.37
N ALA A 341 -10.69 -3.79 -12.92
CA ALA A 341 -11.46 -3.39 -11.75
C ALA A 341 -11.52 -4.52 -10.71
N VAL A 342 -11.98 -4.20 -9.51
CA VAL A 342 -12.09 -5.16 -8.38
C VAL A 342 -12.92 -6.40 -8.74
N ARG A 343 -13.98 -6.25 -9.58
CA ARG A 343 -14.80 -7.39 -10.05
C ARG A 343 -13.96 -8.49 -10.71
N HIS A 344 -12.87 -8.14 -11.40
CA HIS A 344 -11.99 -9.10 -12.06
C HIS A 344 -11.22 -10.01 -11.07
N LEU A 345 -11.22 -9.67 -9.78
CA LEU A 345 -10.63 -10.48 -8.73
C LEU A 345 -11.61 -11.49 -8.11
N THR A 346 -12.84 -11.56 -8.62
CA THR A 346 -13.89 -12.44 -8.11
C THR A 346 -14.32 -13.47 -9.14
N ALA A 347 -14.73 -14.66 -8.70
CA ALA A 347 -15.46 -15.58 -9.55
C ALA A 347 -16.87 -14.98 -9.87
N PRO A 348 -17.40 -15.10 -11.09
CA PRO A 348 -16.86 -15.94 -12.18
C PRO A 348 -15.81 -15.25 -13.08
N TYR A 349 -15.49 -13.96 -12.89
CA TYR A 349 -14.68 -13.18 -13.85
C TYR A 349 -13.32 -13.82 -14.18
N TYR A 350 -12.52 -14.22 -13.18
CA TYR A 350 -11.20 -14.80 -13.46
C TYR A 350 -11.25 -16.23 -14.03
N THR A 351 -12.42 -16.86 -14.06
CA THR A 351 -12.64 -18.16 -14.69
C THR A 351 -13.46 -18.07 -15.99
N ASP A 352 -13.87 -16.87 -16.40
CA ASP A 352 -14.66 -16.66 -17.60
C ASP A 352 -13.80 -16.81 -18.87
N GLU A 353 -14.25 -17.66 -19.80
CA GLU A 353 -13.61 -17.86 -21.11
C GLU A 353 -13.48 -16.56 -21.91
N LYS A 354 -14.34 -15.56 -21.69
CA LYS A 354 -14.19 -14.23 -22.28
C LYS A 354 -12.78 -13.68 -22.11
N TYR A 355 -12.23 -13.78 -20.90
CA TYR A 355 -10.87 -13.29 -20.58
C TYR A 355 -9.81 -14.35 -20.85
N LEU A 356 -10.10 -15.62 -20.51
CA LEU A 356 -9.11 -16.69 -20.60
C LEU A 356 -8.67 -16.96 -22.04
N LYS A 357 -9.56 -16.82 -23.03
CA LYS A 357 -9.20 -16.94 -24.46
C LYS A 357 -8.14 -15.94 -24.91
N VAL A 358 -8.17 -14.71 -24.35
CA VAL A 358 -7.17 -13.65 -24.62
C VAL A 358 -5.91 -13.91 -23.81
N ALA A 359 -6.04 -14.22 -22.52
CA ALA A 359 -4.91 -14.48 -21.64
C ALA A 359 -3.98 -15.61 -22.16
N ARG A 360 -4.56 -16.67 -22.76
CA ARG A 360 -3.79 -17.77 -23.36
C ARG A 360 -2.98 -17.36 -24.60
N LYS A 361 -3.27 -16.21 -25.22
CA LYS A 361 -2.50 -15.64 -26.33
C LYS A 361 -1.27 -14.85 -25.87
N VAL A 362 -1.14 -14.59 -24.57
CA VAL A 362 -0.06 -13.80 -24.00
C VAL A 362 1.16 -14.68 -23.70
N THR A 363 2.30 -14.26 -24.22
CA THR A 363 3.60 -14.86 -23.89
C THR A 363 4.46 -13.81 -23.20
N THR A 364 4.89 -14.11 -21.96
CA THR A 364 5.78 -13.23 -21.19
C THR A 364 7.21 -13.75 -21.21
N ARG A 365 8.19 -12.88 -21.42
CA ARG A 365 9.62 -13.19 -21.42
C ARG A 365 10.44 -12.14 -20.67
N ILE A 366 11.66 -12.49 -20.28
CA ILE A 366 12.62 -11.51 -19.80
C ILE A 366 13.16 -10.75 -21.01
N ASP A 367 13.07 -9.42 -20.99
CA ASP A 367 13.62 -8.53 -21.98
C ASP A 367 14.82 -7.77 -21.39
N GLU A 368 16.00 -7.94 -21.97
CA GLU A 368 17.26 -7.37 -21.47
C GLU A 368 17.22 -5.84 -21.37
N ARG A 369 16.55 -5.17 -22.34
CA ARG A 369 16.40 -3.72 -22.37
C ARG A 369 15.54 -3.22 -21.22
N VAL A 370 14.44 -3.92 -20.92
CA VAL A 370 13.56 -3.62 -19.81
C VAL A 370 14.23 -3.96 -18.48
N ALA A 371 14.88 -5.12 -18.40
CA ALA A 371 15.57 -5.60 -17.21
C ALA A 371 16.70 -4.66 -16.75
N ALA A 372 17.42 -4.03 -17.69
CA ALA A 372 18.49 -3.08 -17.39
C ALA A 372 18.02 -1.82 -16.62
N GLN A 373 16.71 -1.50 -16.64
CA GLN A 373 16.15 -0.37 -15.91
C GLN A 373 15.78 -0.72 -14.45
N TYR A 374 15.61 -2.00 -14.14
CA TYR A 374 15.28 -2.46 -12.79
C TYR A 374 16.50 -2.39 -11.86
N PRO A 375 16.38 -2.01 -10.58
CA PRO A 375 15.13 -1.71 -9.83
C PRO A 375 14.66 -0.25 -9.92
N LYS A 376 15.39 0.64 -10.56
CA LYS A 376 15.07 2.09 -10.62
C LYS A 376 13.72 2.34 -11.29
N ARG A 377 13.43 1.63 -12.37
CA ARG A 377 12.15 1.67 -13.08
C ARG A 377 11.62 0.25 -13.24
N ARG A 378 10.31 0.09 -13.12
CA ARG A 378 9.62 -1.19 -13.32
C ARG A 378 8.83 -1.07 -14.60
N GLY A 379 9.38 -1.60 -15.70
CA GLY A 379 8.81 -1.45 -17.03
C GLY A 379 8.30 -2.75 -17.64
N ALA A 380 7.56 -2.58 -18.76
CA ALA A 380 7.24 -3.64 -19.70
C ALA A 380 7.22 -3.08 -21.13
N ALA A 381 7.51 -3.96 -22.10
CA ALA A 381 7.27 -3.77 -23.51
C ALA A 381 6.15 -4.71 -23.95
N VAL A 382 5.19 -4.24 -24.73
CA VAL A 382 4.04 -5.04 -25.17
C VAL A 382 3.91 -4.89 -26.69
N ASP A 383 3.87 -6.02 -27.39
CA ASP A 383 3.60 -6.13 -28.81
C ASP A 383 2.29 -6.92 -29.01
N ILE A 384 1.26 -6.29 -29.59
CA ILE A 384 -0.03 -6.91 -29.90
C ILE A 384 -0.07 -7.21 -31.40
N HIS A 385 -0.03 -8.49 -31.76
CA HIS A 385 -0.07 -8.97 -33.13
C HIS A 385 -1.52 -9.27 -33.52
N MET A 386 -1.99 -8.63 -34.59
CA MET A 386 -3.33 -8.81 -35.13
C MET A 386 -3.35 -9.87 -36.22
N ARG A 387 -4.48 -10.57 -36.38
CA ARG A 387 -4.66 -11.60 -37.43
C ARG A 387 -4.48 -11.08 -38.87
N ASN A 388 -4.62 -9.78 -39.07
CA ASN A 388 -4.40 -9.14 -40.38
C ASN A 388 -2.91 -8.81 -40.64
N GLY A 389 -2.01 -9.17 -39.73
CA GLY A 389 -0.57 -8.94 -39.81
C GLY A 389 -0.10 -7.58 -39.27
N GLN A 390 -0.99 -6.72 -38.80
CA GLN A 390 -0.59 -5.49 -38.09
C GLN A 390 -0.02 -5.82 -36.73
N VAL A 391 0.95 -5.00 -36.27
CA VAL A 391 1.53 -5.09 -34.94
C VAL A 391 1.47 -3.71 -34.28
N PHE A 392 0.94 -3.67 -33.08
CA PHE A 392 0.90 -2.46 -32.24
C PHE A 392 1.83 -2.64 -31.05
N SER A 393 2.74 -1.70 -30.82
CA SER A 393 3.81 -1.80 -29.83
C SER A 393 3.82 -0.62 -28.87
N ALA A 394 4.00 -0.87 -27.59
CA ALA A 394 4.19 0.16 -26.59
C ALA A 394 5.15 -0.28 -25.47
N ASP A 395 5.96 0.64 -24.99
CA ASP A 395 6.73 0.51 -23.76
C ASP A 395 6.06 1.33 -22.65
N CYS A 396 5.98 0.79 -21.45
CA CYS A 396 5.53 1.51 -20.26
C CYS A 396 6.56 1.38 -19.14
N TYR A 397 7.10 2.51 -18.69
CA TYR A 397 8.04 2.60 -17.55
C TYR A 397 7.52 3.49 -16.44
N ASP A 398 6.88 4.60 -16.80
CA ASP A 398 6.36 5.60 -15.87
C ASP A 398 4.83 5.54 -15.85
N LEU A 399 4.34 4.58 -15.09
CA LEU A 399 2.91 4.32 -14.91
C LEU A 399 2.17 5.56 -14.41
N LYS A 400 0.91 5.72 -14.82
CA LYS A 400 -0.02 6.69 -14.23
C LYS A 400 -0.02 6.57 -12.70
N GLY A 401 0.14 7.70 -12.02
CA GLY A 401 0.22 7.78 -10.57
C GLY A 401 1.60 7.47 -9.97
N SER A 402 2.65 7.26 -10.79
CA SER A 402 4.03 7.22 -10.27
C SER A 402 4.57 8.64 -10.05
N PRO A 403 5.62 8.84 -9.24
CA PRO A 403 6.24 10.16 -9.06
C PRO A 403 6.73 10.80 -10.37
N GLN A 404 7.05 9.99 -11.39
CA GLN A 404 7.49 10.44 -12.72
C GLN A 404 6.31 10.75 -13.66
N ASN A 405 5.11 10.26 -13.35
CA ASN A 405 3.86 10.52 -14.08
C ASN A 405 2.73 10.74 -13.05
N PRO A 406 2.83 11.84 -12.27
CA PRO A 406 1.92 12.09 -11.16
C PRO A 406 0.50 12.38 -11.66
N VAL A 407 -0.46 12.09 -10.79
CA VAL A 407 -1.87 12.44 -11.01
C VAL A 407 -2.29 13.54 -10.04
N GLY A 408 -3.25 14.37 -10.46
CA GLY A 408 -3.87 15.34 -9.58
C GLY A 408 -4.92 14.72 -8.66
N PHE A 409 -5.36 15.48 -7.66
CA PHE A 409 -6.40 15.09 -6.71
C PHE A 409 -7.69 14.60 -7.39
N ASP A 410 -8.09 15.22 -8.52
CA ASP A 410 -9.29 14.83 -9.28
C ASP A 410 -9.26 13.37 -9.78
N GLU A 411 -8.10 12.85 -10.13
CA GLU A 411 -7.97 11.44 -10.54
C GLU A 411 -8.12 10.51 -9.34
N LEU A 412 -7.63 10.91 -8.17
CA LEU A 412 -7.84 10.16 -6.93
C LEU A 412 -9.32 10.21 -6.49
N VAL A 413 -10.00 11.34 -6.71
CA VAL A 413 -11.45 11.46 -6.53
C VAL A 413 -12.21 10.46 -7.41
N LYS A 414 -11.84 10.32 -8.69
CA LYS A 414 -12.43 9.30 -9.58
C LYS A 414 -12.18 7.88 -9.08
N LYS A 415 -10.94 7.60 -8.66
CA LYS A 415 -10.58 6.30 -8.07
C LYS A 415 -11.41 6.00 -6.82
N PHE A 416 -11.52 6.96 -5.90
CA PHE A 416 -12.33 6.85 -4.69
C PHE A 416 -13.82 6.61 -5.02
N LYS A 417 -14.40 7.42 -5.91
CA LYS A 417 -15.80 7.25 -6.36
C LYS A 417 -16.03 5.85 -6.93
N THR A 418 -15.11 5.33 -7.72
CA THR A 418 -15.21 3.96 -8.26
C THR A 418 -15.22 2.91 -7.15
N ALA A 419 -14.43 3.09 -6.09
CA ALA A 419 -14.38 2.18 -4.95
C ALA A 419 -15.63 2.26 -4.06
N ALA A 420 -16.21 3.46 -3.91
CA ALA A 420 -17.29 3.75 -2.96
C ALA A 420 -18.70 3.61 -3.55
N THR A 421 -18.86 3.76 -4.87
CA THR A 421 -20.16 3.68 -5.55
C THR A 421 -20.84 2.32 -5.33
N GLY A 422 -22.11 2.36 -4.92
CA GLY A 422 -22.89 1.18 -4.58
C GLY A 422 -22.68 0.65 -3.16
N LEU A 423 -21.71 1.20 -2.41
CA LEU A 423 -21.47 0.92 -1.00
C LEU A 423 -21.88 2.12 -0.14
N LEU A 424 -21.35 3.29 -0.42
CA LEU A 424 -21.76 4.54 0.22
C LEU A 424 -22.82 5.25 -0.63
N ASN A 425 -23.73 5.98 0.00
CA ASN A 425 -24.64 6.85 -0.73
C ASN A 425 -23.91 8.13 -1.22
N ASP A 426 -24.46 8.78 -2.26
CA ASP A 426 -23.82 9.94 -2.90
C ASP A 426 -23.49 11.07 -1.91
N SER A 427 -24.37 11.33 -0.93
CA SER A 427 -24.14 12.36 0.09
C SER A 427 -22.94 12.01 0.99
N ALA A 428 -22.76 10.73 1.34
CA ALA A 428 -21.60 10.29 2.12
C ALA A 428 -20.31 10.38 1.29
N ILE A 429 -20.38 10.01 0.01
CA ILE A 429 -19.24 10.13 -0.92
C ILE A 429 -18.75 11.59 -0.98
N GLU A 430 -19.64 12.54 -1.27
CA GLU A 430 -19.26 13.95 -1.37
C GLU A 430 -18.71 14.49 -0.03
N LYS A 431 -19.31 14.13 1.10
CA LYS A 431 -18.80 14.52 2.43
C LYS A 431 -17.41 13.95 2.73
N VAL A 432 -17.13 12.71 2.35
CA VAL A 432 -15.79 12.13 2.51
C VAL A 432 -14.76 12.90 1.69
N LEU A 433 -15.12 13.26 0.45
CA LEU A 433 -14.26 14.07 -0.42
C LEU A 433 -13.97 15.45 0.15
N ASP A 434 -15.01 16.15 0.63
CA ASP A 434 -14.89 17.46 1.28
C ASP A 434 -14.00 17.36 2.54
N LEU A 435 -14.24 16.36 3.40
CA LEU A 435 -13.44 16.16 4.59
C LEU A 435 -11.97 15.83 4.26
N CYS A 436 -11.70 14.97 3.30
CA CYS A 436 -10.33 14.67 2.90
C CYS A 436 -9.61 15.89 2.29
N GLY A 437 -10.32 16.71 1.51
CA GLY A 437 -9.77 17.94 0.93
C GLY A 437 -9.43 19.01 1.96
N GLY A 438 -10.25 19.15 3.03
CA GLY A 438 -10.09 20.10 4.13
C GLY A 438 -9.76 19.46 5.47
N PHE A 439 -9.05 18.34 5.50
CA PHE A 439 -8.91 17.48 6.68
C PHE A 439 -8.23 18.19 7.87
N GLU A 440 -7.42 19.21 7.65
CA GLU A 440 -6.85 20.04 8.71
C GLU A 440 -7.86 20.71 9.63
N THR A 441 -9.09 20.88 9.18
CA THR A 441 -10.22 21.48 9.96
C THR A 441 -11.23 20.44 10.45
N ALA A 442 -10.98 19.16 10.15
CA ALA A 442 -11.85 18.03 10.50
C ALA A 442 -11.24 17.18 11.61
N ASP A 443 -11.94 16.13 12.00
CA ASP A 443 -11.46 15.09 12.90
C ASP A 443 -11.60 13.68 12.29
N ALA A 444 -10.74 12.76 12.73
CA ALA A 444 -10.75 11.37 12.27
C ALA A 444 -12.11 10.69 12.53
N LYS A 445 -12.76 11.02 13.65
CA LYS A 445 -14.08 10.50 14.02
C LYS A 445 -15.15 10.83 13.00
N ASP A 446 -15.20 12.07 12.51
CA ASP A 446 -16.22 12.51 11.54
C ASP A 446 -16.06 11.76 10.22
N LEU A 447 -14.82 11.54 9.79
CA LEU A 447 -14.52 10.76 8.60
C LEU A 447 -14.91 9.29 8.79
N LEU A 448 -14.50 8.65 9.89
CA LEU A 448 -14.80 7.23 10.17
C LEU A 448 -16.31 6.97 10.31
N LEU A 449 -17.11 7.95 10.76
CA LEU A 449 -18.57 7.83 10.81
C LEU A 449 -19.19 7.69 9.42
N LEU A 450 -18.61 8.31 8.38
CA LEU A 450 -19.09 8.24 7.00
C LEU A 450 -18.69 6.96 6.27
N LEU A 451 -17.71 6.23 6.80
CA LEU A 451 -17.17 5.03 6.18
C LEU A 451 -17.89 3.73 6.62
N ASN A 452 -19.06 3.86 7.17
CA ASN A 452 -19.96 2.74 7.50
C ASN A 452 -21.15 2.74 6.52
N TRP A 453 -21.48 1.54 5.97
CA TRP A 453 -22.55 1.34 4.99
C TRP A 453 -23.44 0.15 5.32
#